data_6e0cc54e5899b597f4b95e45a4aee109
#
_entry.id   6e0cc54e5899b597f4b95e45a4aee109
#
_cell.length_a   1.000
_cell.length_b   1.000
_cell.length_c   1.000
_cell.angle_alpha   90.00
_cell.angle_beta   90.00
_cell.angle_gamma   90.00
#
_symmetry.space_group_name_H-M   'P 1'
#
loop_
_entity.id
_entity.type
_entity.pdbx_description
1 polymer ?
#
loop_
_entity_poly.entity_id
_entity_poly.type
_entity_poly.pdbx_seq_one_letter_code
_entity_poly.pdbx_strand_id
1 'polypeptide(L)'
;MKRLTLLLFLWLGCTIAMTVTAGIVGLSINKESGIYEKGERAVVTCHTDIAPADSLLVSVSYNNKVGKTFSILPASADFTVLEQSLDSTCAVSVEVKDCQGASASIGYVVAPEGFRAGYEEPADLMDYWGNLKQQLKALPMQVKTTPLTVPQQYQDKYTCEDVEINCLGPAPMRAYVAKPVGAKEKSLPIIILCRAAGVKGDWCRCSVNECVGNSALGNGALSLDLNAHGMLNGQSDDYYKMLEDGLLNKYWEYNAADRETYYFRGMYLRVLRAIE
;
A
#
# COMPACT_ATOMS: atom_id res chain seq x y z
N MET A 1 -40.17 -57.93 46.12
CA MET A 1 -39.63 -58.18 44.81
C MET A 1 -39.51 -56.83 44.08
N LYS A 2 -38.35 -56.20 44.11
CA LYS A 2 -38.10 -54.92 43.43
C LYS A 2 -37.38 -55.25 42.09
N ARG A 3 -38.00 -54.88 40.97
CA ARG A 3 -37.40 -55.02 39.64
C ARG A 3 -36.44 -53.82 39.41
N LEU A 4 -35.17 -54.16 39.19
CA LEU A 4 -34.10 -53.21 38.82
C LEU A 4 -34.11 -53.09 37.28
N THR A 5 -34.47 -51.91 36.77
CA THR A 5 -34.44 -51.61 35.33
C THR A 5 -33.08 -50.99 35.00
N LEU A 6 -32.25 -51.75 34.24
CA LEU A 6 -30.96 -51.28 33.78
C LEU A 6 -31.15 -50.47 32.50
N LEU A 7 -30.90 -49.13 32.57
CA LEU A 7 -30.88 -48.23 31.41
C LEU A 7 -29.45 -48.24 30.81
N LEU A 8 -29.32 -48.90 29.66
CA LEU A 8 -28.10 -48.78 28.83
C LEU A 8 -28.11 -47.45 28.09
N PHE A 9 -27.24 -46.52 28.45
CA PHE A 9 -26.92 -45.37 27.62
C PHE A 9 -25.92 -45.76 26.53
N LEU A 10 -26.40 -45.89 25.29
CA LEU A 10 -25.51 -45.90 24.12
C LEU A 10 -24.94 -44.51 23.89
N TRP A 11 -23.66 -44.33 24.19
CA TRP A 11 -22.91 -43.15 23.78
C TRP A 11 -22.55 -43.34 22.26
N LEU A 12 -23.33 -42.65 21.40
CA LEU A 12 -22.93 -42.48 20.00
C LEU A 12 -21.82 -41.43 19.96
N GLY A 13 -20.58 -41.87 20.00
CA GLY A 13 -19.42 -41.01 19.76
C GLY A 13 -19.40 -40.55 18.30
N CYS A 14 -19.93 -39.34 18.05
CA CYS A 14 -19.74 -38.68 16.78
C CYS A 14 -18.28 -38.21 16.70
N THR A 15 -17.39 -39.03 16.12
CA THR A 15 -16.05 -38.60 15.75
C THR A 15 -16.20 -37.65 14.58
N ILE A 16 -16.16 -36.32 14.87
CA ILE A 16 -15.94 -35.31 13.82
C ILE A 16 -14.51 -35.53 13.35
N ALA A 17 -14.35 -36.16 12.21
CA ALA A 17 -13.08 -36.15 11.49
C ALA A 17 -12.83 -34.72 11.06
N MET A 18 -12.00 -33.97 11.81
CA MET A 18 -11.44 -32.73 11.32
C MET A 18 -10.54 -33.11 10.13
N THR A 19 -10.99 -32.85 8.93
CA THR A 19 -10.14 -32.87 7.75
C THR A 19 -9.16 -31.70 7.91
N VAL A 20 -7.92 -32.03 8.29
CA VAL A 20 -6.81 -31.07 8.21
C VAL A 20 -6.54 -30.88 6.72
N THR A 21 -6.91 -29.72 6.20
CA THR A 21 -6.60 -29.35 4.82
C THR A 21 -5.20 -28.77 4.78
N ALA A 22 -4.41 -29.19 3.80
CA ALA A 22 -3.08 -28.66 3.57
C ALA A 22 -3.18 -27.17 3.24
N GLY A 23 -2.56 -26.33 4.06
CA GLY A 23 -2.43 -24.90 3.80
C GLY A 23 -1.17 -24.59 3.00
N ILE A 24 -1.24 -23.59 2.10
CA ILE A 24 -0.07 -23.02 1.46
C ILE A 24 0.67 -22.17 2.50
N VAL A 25 1.89 -22.56 2.90
CA VAL A 25 2.73 -21.83 3.84
C VAL A 25 3.44 -20.69 3.12
N GLY A 26 3.93 -20.92 1.90
CA GLY A 26 4.61 -19.91 1.12
C GLY A 26 5.26 -20.42 -0.15
N LEU A 27 5.92 -19.49 -0.83
CA LEU A 27 6.75 -19.76 -2.00
C LEU A 27 8.19 -19.28 -1.76
N SER A 28 9.15 -19.98 -2.34
CA SER A 28 10.54 -19.56 -2.38
C SER A 28 11.12 -19.66 -3.80
N ILE A 29 12.25 -19.00 -4.02
CA ILE A 29 13.03 -19.08 -5.26
C ILE A 29 14.47 -19.50 -4.95
N ASN A 30 15.14 -20.11 -5.91
CA ASN A 30 16.48 -20.65 -5.75
C ASN A 30 17.59 -19.58 -5.68
N LYS A 31 17.26 -18.28 -5.81
CA LYS A 31 18.21 -17.16 -5.72
C LYS A 31 17.62 -16.04 -4.87
N GLU A 32 18.19 -15.80 -3.70
CA GLU A 32 17.69 -14.87 -2.69
C GLU A 32 17.46 -13.44 -3.23
N SER A 33 18.34 -12.97 -4.14
CA SER A 33 18.19 -11.63 -4.74
C SER A 33 16.96 -11.48 -5.63
N GLY A 34 16.39 -12.59 -6.12
CA GLY A 34 15.31 -12.56 -7.12
C GLY A 34 15.73 -11.97 -8.48
N ILE A 35 17.02 -11.77 -8.71
CA ILE A 35 17.56 -11.17 -9.95
C ILE A 35 18.35 -12.24 -10.71
N TYR A 36 17.92 -12.55 -11.91
CA TYR A 36 18.50 -13.57 -12.79
C TYR A 36 19.10 -12.96 -14.06
N GLU A 37 20.17 -13.56 -14.55
CA GLU A 37 20.70 -13.28 -15.87
C GLU A 37 19.85 -13.93 -16.96
N LYS A 38 20.03 -13.50 -18.22
CA LYS A 38 19.39 -14.16 -19.38
C LYS A 38 19.88 -15.59 -19.48
N GLY A 39 18.95 -16.54 -19.67
CA GLY A 39 19.23 -17.96 -19.73
C GLY A 39 19.48 -18.61 -18.36
N GLU A 40 19.61 -17.86 -17.28
CA GLU A 40 19.77 -18.41 -15.94
C GLU A 40 18.49 -19.15 -15.50
N ARG A 41 18.68 -20.29 -14.84
CA ARG A 41 17.58 -21.17 -14.39
C ARG A 41 16.94 -20.63 -13.12
N ALA A 42 15.67 -20.23 -13.19
CA ALA A 42 14.85 -19.86 -12.05
C ALA A 42 13.97 -21.06 -11.65
N VAL A 43 13.95 -21.36 -10.34
CA VAL A 43 13.12 -22.43 -9.75
C VAL A 43 12.26 -21.83 -8.66
N VAL A 44 10.95 -22.01 -8.76
CA VAL A 44 9.98 -21.61 -7.72
C VAL A 44 9.50 -22.87 -7.01
N THR A 45 9.64 -22.89 -5.69
CA THR A 45 9.21 -24.00 -4.82
C THR A 45 8.02 -23.53 -3.98
N CYS A 46 6.98 -24.36 -3.90
CA CYS A 46 5.87 -24.16 -2.98
C CYS A 46 6.09 -25.00 -1.72
N HIS A 47 5.77 -24.39 -0.58
CA HIS A 47 5.84 -24.99 0.75
C HIS A 47 4.42 -25.11 1.30
N THR A 48 4.04 -26.27 1.77
CA THR A 48 2.75 -26.58 2.39
C THR A 48 2.97 -27.30 3.72
N ASP A 49 1.98 -27.26 4.62
CA ASP A 49 2.08 -27.97 5.91
C ASP A 49 2.14 -29.47 5.76
N ILE A 50 1.36 -30.02 4.80
CA ILE A 50 1.30 -31.42 4.42
C ILE A 50 1.16 -31.53 2.91
N ALA A 51 1.44 -32.71 2.35
CA ALA A 51 1.20 -32.94 0.92
C ALA A 51 -0.28 -32.68 0.58
N PRO A 52 -0.60 -31.80 -0.37
CA PRO A 52 -1.98 -31.50 -0.74
C PRO A 52 -2.67 -32.73 -1.32
N ALA A 53 -3.93 -32.97 -0.91
CA ALA A 53 -4.77 -34.02 -1.49
C ALA A 53 -5.38 -33.59 -2.84
N ASP A 54 -5.55 -32.29 -3.03
CA ASP A 54 -6.17 -31.69 -4.21
C ASP A 54 -5.14 -30.95 -5.08
N SER A 55 -5.50 -30.72 -6.33
CA SER A 55 -4.68 -29.95 -7.24
C SER A 55 -4.64 -28.46 -6.86
N LEU A 56 -3.48 -27.86 -7.01
CA LEU A 56 -3.26 -26.44 -6.85
C LEU A 56 -3.27 -25.75 -8.22
N LEU A 57 -3.86 -24.55 -8.28
CA LEU A 57 -3.84 -23.71 -9.48
C LEU A 57 -2.62 -22.82 -9.47
N VAL A 58 -1.77 -22.90 -10.49
CA VAL A 58 -0.59 -22.06 -10.67
C VAL A 58 -0.85 -21.05 -11.79
N SER A 59 -0.67 -19.76 -11.50
CA SER A 59 -0.74 -18.69 -12.48
C SER A 59 0.62 -18.00 -12.60
N VAL A 60 1.15 -17.93 -13.81
CA VAL A 60 2.43 -17.25 -14.10
C VAL A 60 2.17 -16.05 -15.00
N SER A 61 2.58 -14.90 -14.54
CA SER A 61 2.47 -13.64 -15.29
C SER A 61 3.84 -13.14 -15.71
N TYR A 62 3.92 -12.60 -16.91
CA TYR A 62 5.11 -12.00 -17.50
C TYR A 62 4.82 -10.52 -17.79
N ASN A 63 5.59 -9.60 -17.20
CA ASN A 63 5.38 -8.16 -17.36
C ASN A 63 3.92 -7.74 -17.10
N ASN A 64 3.33 -8.24 -16.01
CA ASN A 64 1.94 -8.04 -15.58
C ASN A 64 0.86 -8.60 -16.53
N LYS A 65 1.24 -9.47 -17.48
CA LYS A 65 0.26 -10.18 -18.32
C LYS A 65 0.28 -11.66 -17.96
N VAL A 66 -0.90 -12.25 -17.72
CA VAL A 66 -1.02 -13.69 -17.49
C VAL A 66 -0.56 -14.43 -18.75
N GLY A 67 0.48 -15.25 -18.60
CA GLY A 67 1.06 -16.03 -19.69
C GLY A 67 0.75 -17.51 -19.61
N LYS A 68 0.68 -18.09 -18.39
CA LYS A 68 0.40 -19.50 -18.17
C LYS A 68 -0.51 -19.68 -16.97
N THR A 69 -1.45 -20.61 -17.08
CA THR A 69 -2.25 -21.09 -15.96
C THR A 69 -2.37 -22.60 -16.09
N PHE A 70 -2.05 -23.34 -15.04
CA PHE A 70 -2.09 -24.81 -15.04
C PHE A 70 -2.35 -25.34 -13.63
N SER A 71 -2.81 -26.59 -13.54
CA SER A 71 -2.99 -27.28 -12.26
C SER A 71 -1.84 -28.25 -12.01
N ILE A 72 -1.43 -28.39 -10.75
CA ILE A 72 -0.44 -29.33 -10.29
C ILE A 72 -0.98 -30.13 -9.10
N LEU A 73 -0.80 -31.44 -9.09
CA LEU A 73 -1.07 -32.29 -7.94
C LEU A 73 0.28 -32.77 -7.38
N PRO A 74 0.77 -32.13 -6.31
CA PRO A 74 2.07 -32.47 -5.76
C PRO A 74 2.02 -33.76 -4.92
N ALA A 75 3.14 -34.47 -4.88
CA ALA A 75 3.29 -35.71 -4.08
C ALA A 75 3.95 -35.47 -2.71
N SER A 76 4.37 -34.24 -2.40
CA SER A 76 5.09 -33.88 -1.16
C SER A 76 4.68 -32.51 -0.66
N ALA A 77 5.05 -32.16 0.57
CA ALA A 77 4.80 -30.85 1.15
C ALA A 77 5.63 -29.74 0.49
N ASP A 78 6.85 -30.08 0.05
CA ASP A 78 7.72 -29.16 -0.72
C ASP A 78 7.85 -29.68 -2.14
N PHE A 79 7.55 -28.83 -3.12
CA PHE A 79 7.58 -29.21 -4.54
C PHE A 79 7.82 -28.02 -5.46
N THR A 80 8.46 -28.28 -6.60
CA THR A 80 8.68 -27.27 -7.63
C THR A 80 7.39 -26.98 -8.38
N VAL A 81 6.96 -25.72 -8.41
CA VAL A 81 5.78 -25.27 -9.17
C VAL A 81 6.15 -24.67 -10.51
N LEU A 82 7.35 -24.13 -10.63
CA LEU A 82 7.84 -23.54 -11.87
C LEU A 82 9.35 -23.71 -11.96
N GLU A 83 9.80 -24.13 -13.12
CA GLU A 83 11.20 -24.13 -13.51
C GLU A 83 11.29 -23.59 -14.92
N GLN A 84 12.07 -22.54 -15.11
CA GLN A 84 12.28 -21.93 -16.44
C GLN A 84 13.55 -21.10 -16.52
N SER A 85 14.01 -20.91 -17.76
CA SER A 85 15.04 -19.94 -18.14
C SER A 85 14.44 -19.00 -19.19
N LEU A 86 14.74 -17.72 -19.09
CA LEU A 86 14.24 -16.70 -20.03
C LEU A 86 15.42 -15.94 -20.66
N ASP A 87 15.40 -15.77 -21.96
CA ASP A 87 16.46 -15.11 -22.73
C ASP A 87 16.20 -13.61 -22.95
N SER A 88 15.16 -13.08 -22.36
CA SER A 88 14.78 -11.67 -22.49
C SER A 88 14.49 -11.03 -21.14
N THR A 89 14.67 -9.71 -21.06
CA THR A 89 14.25 -8.89 -19.91
C THR A 89 12.79 -9.12 -19.60
N CYS A 90 12.52 -9.54 -18.36
CA CYS A 90 11.17 -9.90 -17.94
C CYS A 90 11.01 -9.82 -16.43
N ALA A 91 9.89 -9.26 -15.97
CA ALA A 91 9.39 -9.41 -14.61
C ALA A 91 8.39 -10.59 -14.58
N VAL A 92 8.63 -11.55 -13.69
CA VAL A 92 7.79 -12.74 -13.55
C VAL A 92 7.12 -12.73 -12.20
N SER A 93 5.82 -13.01 -12.17
CA SER A 93 5.05 -13.24 -10.94
C SER A 93 4.42 -14.61 -11.00
N VAL A 94 4.54 -15.37 -9.92
CA VAL A 94 3.96 -16.71 -9.76
C VAL A 94 3.00 -16.67 -8.59
N GLU A 95 1.75 -17.05 -8.83
CA GLU A 95 0.73 -17.21 -7.82
C GLU A 95 0.27 -18.66 -7.77
N VAL A 96 0.14 -19.20 -6.57
CA VAL A 96 -0.39 -20.55 -6.33
C VAL A 96 -1.62 -20.42 -5.46
N LYS A 97 -2.72 -21.08 -5.87
CA LYS A 97 -3.99 -21.10 -5.14
C LYS A 97 -4.44 -22.53 -4.89
N ASP A 98 -4.99 -22.78 -3.71
CA ASP A 98 -5.69 -24.02 -3.40
C ASP A 98 -7.19 -23.95 -3.75
N CYS A 99 -7.88 -25.07 -3.62
CA CYS A 99 -9.32 -25.19 -3.88
C CYS A 99 -10.18 -24.43 -2.83
N GLN A 100 -9.61 -23.98 -1.71
CA GLN A 100 -10.28 -23.27 -0.64
C GLN A 100 -10.07 -21.75 -0.71
N GLY A 101 -9.24 -21.29 -1.65
CA GLY A 101 -8.96 -19.88 -1.87
C GLY A 101 -7.74 -19.34 -1.13
N ALA A 102 -7.00 -20.17 -0.36
CA ALA A 102 -5.70 -19.76 0.15
C ALA A 102 -4.70 -19.60 -1.00
N SER A 103 -3.87 -18.55 -0.94
CA SER A 103 -2.91 -18.28 -2.00
C SER A 103 -1.58 -17.76 -1.46
N ALA A 104 -0.51 -18.00 -2.21
CA ALA A 104 0.79 -17.38 -2.04
C ALA A 104 1.31 -16.88 -3.38
N SER A 105 2.12 -15.83 -3.35
CA SER A 105 2.73 -15.28 -4.55
C SER A 105 4.20 -14.92 -4.31
N ILE A 106 5.00 -15.03 -5.38
CA ILE A 106 6.40 -14.62 -5.39
C ILE A 106 6.73 -14.04 -6.76
N GLY A 107 7.71 -13.11 -6.80
CA GLY A 107 8.18 -12.51 -8.03
C GLY A 107 9.69 -12.58 -8.17
N TYR A 108 10.16 -12.56 -9.39
CA TYR A 108 11.57 -12.38 -9.74
C TYR A 108 11.72 -11.63 -11.07
N VAL A 109 12.91 -11.15 -11.35
CA VAL A 109 13.22 -10.42 -12.58
C VAL A 109 14.40 -11.04 -13.31
N VAL A 110 14.37 -10.96 -14.65
CA VAL A 110 15.45 -11.42 -15.52
C VAL A 110 16.03 -10.19 -16.25
N ALA A 111 17.34 -10.00 -16.13
CA ALA A 111 18.11 -8.92 -16.77
C ALA A 111 17.44 -7.55 -16.63
N PRO A 112 17.23 -7.04 -15.38
CA PRO A 112 16.46 -5.80 -15.14
C PRO A 112 17.06 -4.57 -15.83
N GLU A 113 18.35 -4.55 -16.10
CA GLU A 113 19.04 -3.50 -16.86
C GLU A 113 18.53 -3.34 -18.30
N GLY A 114 17.84 -4.35 -18.80
CA GLY A 114 17.21 -4.32 -20.13
C GLY A 114 15.85 -3.62 -20.17
N PHE A 115 15.22 -3.29 -19.02
CA PHE A 115 14.00 -2.50 -19.03
C PHE A 115 14.27 -1.08 -19.57
N ARG A 116 13.31 -0.59 -20.32
CA ARG A 116 13.33 0.78 -20.85
C ARG A 116 12.08 1.50 -20.37
N ALA A 117 12.20 2.79 -20.12
CA ALA A 117 11.04 3.64 -19.85
C ALA A 117 10.08 3.58 -21.04
N GLY A 118 8.78 3.59 -20.75
CA GLY A 118 7.74 3.57 -21.78
C GLY A 118 7.67 4.88 -22.58
N TYR A 119 8.24 5.96 -22.04
CA TYR A 119 8.32 7.29 -22.67
C TYR A 119 9.70 7.87 -22.44
N GLU A 120 10.12 8.72 -23.36
CA GLU A 120 11.31 9.55 -23.17
C GLU A 120 11.03 10.65 -22.15
N GLU A 121 11.99 10.94 -21.30
CA GLU A 121 11.91 12.06 -20.38
C GLU A 121 11.83 13.37 -21.17
N PRO A 122 10.84 14.25 -20.88
CA PRO A 122 10.79 15.56 -21.51
C PRO A 122 12.09 16.35 -21.26
N ALA A 123 12.67 16.92 -22.32
CA ALA A 123 13.95 17.61 -22.23
C ALA A 123 13.96 18.79 -21.25
N ASP A 124 12.79 19.38 -20.99
CA ASP A 124 12.59 20.51 -20.07
C ASP A 124 12.04 20.12 -18.70
N LEU A 125 12.00 18.84 -18.34
CA LEU A 125 11.37 18.37 -17.10
C LEU A 125 11.96 19.06 -15.86
N MET A 126 13.28 19.13 -15.78
CA MET A 126 13.97 19.73 -14.63
C MET A 126 13.79 21.24 -14.58
N ASP A 127 13.81 21.93 -15.71
CA ASP A 127 13.59 23.38 -15.81
C ASP A 127 12.15 23.73 -15.46
N TYR A 128 11.20 22.97 -15.93
CA TYR A 128 9.78 23.12 -15.61
C TYR A 128 9.53 23.06 -14.11
N TRP A 129 9.97 21.98 -13.44
CA TRP A 129 9.81 21.85 -12.00
C TRP A 129 10.68 22.82 -11.20
N GLY A 130 11.86 23.19 -11.70
CA GLY A 130 12.71 24.24 -11.14
C GLY A 130 11.99 25.58 -11.07
N ASN A 131 11.36 25.98 -12.18
CA ASN A 131 10.55 27.22 -12.25
C ASN A 131 9.35 27.19 -11.31
N LEU A 132 8.63 26.07 -11.22
CA LEU A 132 7.51 25.94 -10.31
C LEU A 132 7.92 26.03 -8.83
N LYS A 133 9.05 25.42 -8.46
CA LYS A 133 9.61 25.56 -7.10
C LYS A 133 9.96 26.99 -6.78
N GLN A 134 10.56 27.73 -7.73
CA GLN A 134 10.87 29.15 -7.53
C GLN A 134 9.59 29.99 -7.34
N GLN A 135 8.55 29.76 -8.15
CA GLN A 135 7.27 30.45 -8.01
C GLN A 135 6.63 30.13 -6.65
N LEU A 136 6.66 28.87 -6.22
CA LEU A 136 6.12 28.45 -4.93
C LEU A 136 6.87 29.14 -3.79
N LYS A 137 8.19 29.14 -3.82
CA LYS A 137 9.04 29.81 -2.83
C LYS A 137 8.82 31.35 -2.78
N ALA A 138 8.53 31.96 -3.93
CA ALA A 138 8.21 33.40 -4.00
C ALA A 138 6.82 33.76 -3.44
N LEU A 139 5.92 32.77 -3.34
CA LEU A 139 4.61 32.95 -2.75
C LEU A 139 4.73 32.96 -1.22
N PRO A 140 4.46 34.09 -0.53
CA PRO A 140 4.56 34.17 0.94
C PRO A 140 3.72 33.06 1.61
N MET A 141 4.34 32.36 2.54
CA MET A 141 3.66 31.29 3.26
C MET A 141 2.65 31.87 4.25
N GLN A 142 1.37 31.57 4.04
CA GLN A 142 0.28 31.93 4.93
C GLN A 142 -0.22 30.70 5.62
N VAL A 143 0.20 30.49 6.87
CA VAL A 143 -0.11 29.32 7.67
C VAL A 143 -1.32 29.61 8.56
N LYS A 144 -2.34 28.74 8.47
CA LYS A 144 -3.47 28.73 9.42
C LYS A 144 -3.43 27.39 10.14
N THR A 145 -3.59 27.41 11.45
CA THR A 145 -3.60 26.22 12.29
C THR A 145 -4.83 26.19 13.17
N THR A 146 -5.37 24.99 13.38
CA THR A 146 -6.46 24.74 14.31
C THR A 146 -6.08 23.57 15.20
N PRO A 147 -5.97 23.73 16.53
CA PRO A 147 -5.64 22.65 17.43
C PRO A 147 -6.68 21.52 17.35
N LEU A 148 -6.21 20.27 17.42
CA LEU A 148 -7.04 19.08 17.42
C LEU A 148 -6.91 18.33 18.75
N THR A 149 -7.98 17.61 19.13
CA THR A 149 -7.95 16.74 20.29
C THR A 149 -7.07 15.53 20.00
N VAL A 150 -6.04 15.34 20.81
CA VAL A 150 -5.12 14.21 20.73
C VAL A 150 -5.72 13.00 21.45
N PRO A 151 -5.57 11.75 20.93
CA PRO A 151 -6.02 10.55 21.61
C PRO A 151 -5.49 10.43 23.04
N GLN A 152 -6.29 9.87 23.95
CA GLN A 152 -6.01 9.85 25.39
C GLN A 152 -4.64 9.33 25.76
N GLN A 153 -4.14 8.29 25.10
CA GLN A 153 -2.80 7.71 25.36
C GLN A 153 -1.64 8.65 25.01
N TYR A 154 -1.88 9.69 24.23
CA TYR A 154 -0.92 10.68 23.76
C TYR A 154 -1.13 12.06 24.38
N GLN A 155 -2.19 12.26 25.18
CA GLN A 155 -2.46 13.52 25.84
C GLN A 155 -1.25 13.96 26.69
N ASP A 156 -1.06 15.28 26.77
CA ASP A 156 0.04 15.93 27.49
C ASP A 156 1.46 15.64 26.96
N LYS A 157 1.59 14.70 26.01
CA LYS A 157 2.89 14.34 25.40
C LYS A 157 3.05 14.85 23.98
N TYR A 158 1.96 14.97 23.24
CA TYR A 158 1.94 15.38 21.83
C TYR A 158 0.90 16.46 21.58
N THR A 159 1.16 17.30 20.60
CA THR A 159 0.17 18.22 19.99
C THR A 159 -0.18 17.74 18.59
N CYS A 160 -1.39 18.04 18.14
CA CYS A 160 -1.81 17.85 16.76
C CYS A 160 -2.62 19.06 16.30
N GLU A 161 -2.39 19.50 15.08
CA GLU A 161 -3.06 20.66 14.47
C GLU A 161 -3.55 20.30 13.06
N ASP A 162 -4.72 20.81 12.66
CA ASP A 162 -5.13 20.90 11.27
C ASP A 162 -4.50 22.14 10.66
N VAL A 163 -3.69 21.96 9.64
CA VAL A 163 -2.86 23.01 9.04
C VAL A 163 -3.31 23.25 7.60
N GLU A 164 -3.54 24.52 7.27
CA GLU A 164 -3.76 25.02 5.91
C GLU A 164 -2.66 26.00 5.53
N ILE A 165 -2.01 25.76 4.38
CA ILE A 165 -1.03 26.69 3.82
C ILE A 165 -1.40 26.99 2.38
N ASN A 166 -1.39 28.25 1.99
CA ASN A 166 -1.62 28.65 0.61
C ASN A 166 -0.59 28.02 -0.33
N CYS A 167 -1.03 27.64 -1.52
CA CYS A 167 -0.22 26.95 -2.52
C CYS A 167 -0.49 27.53 -3.91
N LEU A 168 0.36 27.22 -4.88
CA LEU A 168 0.07 27.50 -6.29
C LEU A 168 -1.10 26.63 -6.76
N GLY A 169 -2.04 27.24 -7.47
CA GLY A 169 -3.24 26.59 -7.98
C GLY A 169 -4.47 26.80 -7.08
N PRO A 170 -5.60 26.14 -7.38
CA PRO A 170 -6.90 26.45 -6.78
C PRO A 170 -7.10 25.91 -5.37
N ALA A 171 -6.29 24.94 -4.92
CA ALA A 171 -6.43 24.29 -3.62
C ALA A 171 -5.20 24.52 -2.74
N PRO A 172 -5.37 24.83 -1.44
CA PRO A 172 -4.27 24.98 -0.49
C PRO A 172 -3.64 23.60 -0.18
N MET A 173 -2.46 23.60 0.41
CA MET A 173 -1.93 22.46 1.13
C MET A 173 -2.70 22.32 2.44
N ARG A 174 -3.19 21.11 2.75
CA ARG A 174 -3.83 20.77 4.01
C ARG A 174 -3.21 19.49 4.57
N ALA A 175 -2.96 19.50 5.86
CA ALA A 175 -2.37 18.35 6.56
C ALA A 175 -2.75 18.37 8.03
N TYR A 176 -2.72 17.20 8.67
CA TYR A 176 -2.53 17.16 10.12
C TYR A 176 -1.04 17.20 10.43
N VAL A 177 -0.67 17.96 11.44
CA VAL A 177 0.72 18.10 11.88
C VAL A 177 0.80 17.80 13.37
N ALA A 178 1.61 16.82 13.74
CA ALA A 178 1.81 16.41 15.13
C ALA A 178 3.28 16.48 15.53
N LYS A 179 3.54 16.83 16.78
CA LYS A 179 4.89 16.87 17.38
C LYS A 179 4.85 16.62 18.88
N PRO A 180 5.95 16.17 19.50
CA PRO A 180 6.09 16.14 20.95
C PRO A 180 5.93 17.53 21.57
N VAL A 181 5.26 17.61 22.73
CA VAL A 181 5.14 18.85 23.51
C VAL A 181 6.54 19.32 23.91
N GLY A 182 6.79 20.61 23.74
CA GLY A 182 8.08 21.23 24.09
C GLY A 182 9.22 20.93 23.11
N ALA A 183 8.94 20.31 21.96
CA ALA A 183 9.94 20.11 20.92
C ALA A 183 10.52 21.44 20.44
N LYS A 184 11.84 21.52 20.38
CA LYS A 184 12.55 22.71 19.88
C LYS A 184 12.45 22.78 18.35
N GLU A 185 12.53 23.98 17.83
CA GLU A 185 12.59 24.20 16.39
C GLU A 185 13.78 23.44 15.77
N LYS A 186 13.54 22.77 14.64
CA LYS A 186 14.55 22.00 13.86
C LYS A 186 15.27 20.90 14.64
N SER A 187 14.66 20.38 15.71
CA SER A 187 15.28 19.34 16.56
C SER A 187 14.79 17.91 16.27
N LEU A 188 13.77 17.76 15.42
CA LEU A 188 13.12 16.48 15.17
C LEU A 188 13.35 16.01 13.73
N PRO A 189 13.43 14.71 13.49
CA PRO A 189 13.25 14.15 12.16
C PRO A 189 11.82 14.42 11.68
N ILE A 190 11.63 14.51 10.35
CA ILE A 190 10.33 14.74 9.73
C ILE A 190 9.82 13.44 9.10
N ILE A 191 8.56 13.09 9.39
CA ILE A 191 7.83 12.00 8.75
C ILE A 191 6.68 12.62 7.97
N ILE A 192 6.67 12.43 6.65
CA ILE A 192 5.58 12.89 5.78
C ILE A 192 4.83 11.67 5.28
N LEU A 193 3.56 11.55 5.66
CA LEU A 193 2.64 10.54 5.16
C LEU A 193 1.84 11.13 3.99
N CYS A 194 2.15 10.68 2.78
CA CYS A 194 1.36 10.97 1.61
C CYS A 194 0.24 9.95 1.48
N ARG A 195 -0.99 10.37 1.67
CA ARG A 195 -2.16 9.50 1.57
C ARG A 195 -2.36 9.00 0.15
N ALA A 196 -2.96 7.82 0.01
CA ALA A 196 -3.38 7.30 -1.27
C ALA A 196 -4.32 8.29 -1.97
N ALA A 197 -4.22 8.36 -3.29
CA ALA A 197 -4.96 9.29 -4.11
C ALA A 197 -6.42 8.83 -4.32
N GLY A 198 -7.18 8.68 -3.26
CA GLY A 198 -8.62 8.48 -3.25
C GLY A 198 -9.31 9.67 -2.63
N VAL A 199 -10.63 9.71 -2.63
CA VAL A 199 -11.43 10.83 -2.11
C VAL A 199 -12.20 10.45 -0.86
N LYS A 200 -13.12 9.47 -0.94
CA LYS A 200 -14.02 9.14 0.17
C LYS A 200 -13.51 8.05 1.12
N GLY A 201 -12.54 7.27 0.72
CA GLY A 201 -12.05 6.16 1.55
C GLY A 201 -11.25 6.64 2.76
N ASP A 202 -11.36 5.97 3.89
CA ASP A 202 -10.62 6.34 5.11
C ASP A 202 -9.10 6.34 4.90
N TRP A 203 -8.60 5.44 4.05
CA TRP A 203 -7.17 5.32 3.72
C TRP A 203 -6.59 6.52 2.96
N CYS A 204 -7.44 7.39 2.39
CA CYS A 204 -7.01 8.60 1.68
C CYS A 204 -7.27 9.89 2.45
N ARG A 205 -7.80 9.80 3.67
CA ARG A 205 -8.06 10.93 4.57
C ARG A 205 -6.97 11.05 5.63
N CYS A 206 -6.69 12.27 6.08
CA CYS A 206 -5.82 12.47 7.23
C CYS A 206 -6.44 11.89 8.51
N SER A 207 -5.61 11.30 9.35
CA SER A 207 -6.00 10.67 10.62
C SER A 207 -5.17 11.22 11.77
N VAL A 208 -5.84 11.80 12.78
CA VAL A 208 -5.16 12.27 14.01
C VAL A 208 -4.41 11.14 14.69
N ASN A 209 -5.02 9.93 14.76
CA ASN A 209 -4.40 8.77 15.39
C ASN A 209 -3.08 8.38 14.71
N GLU A 210 -3.07 8.32 13.38
CA GLU A 210 -1.87 7.96 12.64
C GLU A 210 -0.81 9.07 12.65
N CYS A 211 -1.24 10.33 12.52
CA CYS A 211 -0.33 11.46 12.56
C CYS A 211 0.41 11.53 13.91
N VAL A 212 -0.32 11.40 15.02
CA VAL A 212 0.27 11.39 16.36
C VAL A 212 1.06 10.11 16.62
N GLY A 213 0.57 8.95 16.15
CA GLY A 213 1.30 7.67 16.24
C GLY A 213 2.66 7.74 15.55
N ASN A 214 2.73 8.31 14.34
CA ASN A 214 4.00 8.54 13.63
C ASN A 214 4.91 9.53 14.38
N SER A 215 4.33 10.58 14.99
CA SER A 215 5.10 11.51 15.81
C SER A 215 5.71 10.86 17.05
N ALA A 216 5.12 9.75 17.53
CA ALA A 216 5.58 8.99 18.69
C ALA A 216 6.63 7.92 18.35
N LEU A 217 7.04 7.76 17.09
CA LEU A 217 8.05 6.78 16.71
C LEU A 217 9.45 7.18 17.20
N GLY A 218 10.21 6.21 17.65
CA GLY A 218 11.59 6.39 18.12
C GLY A 218 11.69 7.38 19.27
N ASN A 219 12.51 8.41 19.10
CA ASN A 219 12.70 9.50 20.06
C ASN A 219 11.80 10.72 19.80
N GLY A 220 10.79 10.56 18.98
CA GLY A 220 9.88 11.61 18.54
C GLY A 220 10.19 12.17 17.14
N ALA A 221 9.16 12.56 16.42
CA ALA A 221 9.24 13.15 15.08
C ALA A 221 8.23 14.29 14.89
N LEU A 222 8.52 15.21 13.97
CA LEU A 222 7.51 16.07 13.39
C LEU A 222 6.78 15.27 12.31
N SER A 223 5.52 14.94 12.54
CA SER A 223 4.72 14.15 11.62
C SER A 223 3.75 15.03 10.84
N LEU A 224 3.72 14.88 9.53
CA LEU A 224 2.76 15.51 8.63
C LEU A 224 1.94 14.41 7.94
N ASP A 225 0.63 14.46 8.11
CA ASP A 225 -0.32 13.59 7.39
C ASP A 225 -1.01 14.41 6.31
N LEU A 226 -0.53 14.29 5.07
CA LEU A 226 -0.85 15.19 3.96
C LEU A 226 -2.11 14.76 3.22
N ASN A 227 -3.07 15.71 3.09
CA ASN A 227 -4.23 15.57 2.22
C ASN A 227 -3.85 15.85 0.76
N ALA A 228 -3.85 14.83 -0.07
CA ALA A 228 -3.41 14.90 -1.46
C ALA A 228 -4.23 15.91 -2.31
N HIS A 229 -5.52 16.06 -2.01
CA HIS A 229 -6.44 16.93 -2.77
C HIS A 229 -6.57 18.36 -2.23
N GLY A 230 -6.09 18.62 -1.01
CA GLY A 230 -6.34 19.88 -0.31
C GLY A 230 -7.80 20.03 0.14
N MET A 231 -8.53 18.91 0.29
CA MET A 231 -9.89 18.88 0.86
C MET A 231 -9.87 19.33 2.32
N LEU A 232 -11.02 19.76 2.84
CA LEU A 232 -11.17 19.93 4.28
C LEU A 232 -10.97 18.61 5.00
N ASN A 233 -10.17 18.62 6.06
CA ASN A 233 -9.96 17.45 6.91
C ASN A 233 -11.09 17.30 7.94
N GLY A 234 -11.27 16.08 8.48
CA GLY A 234 -12.20 15.82 9.58
C GLY A 234 -13.68 16.03 9.25
N GLN A 235 -14.06 15.99 7.98
CA GLN A 235 -15.46 16.13 7.54
C GLN A 235 -16.21 14.79 7.58
N SER A 236 -17.54 14.87 7.43
CA SER A 236 -18.41 13.68 7.35
C SER A 236 -18.18 12.85 6.09
N ASP A 237 -18.59 11.59 6.11
CA ASP A 237 -18.56 10.70 4.95
C ASP A 237 -19.36 11.26 3.76
N ASP A 238 -20.48 11.92 4.03
CA ASP A 238 -21.31 12.54 2.99
C ASP A 238 -20.56 13.68 2.28
N TYR A 239 -19.74 14.45 2.99
CA TYR A 239 -18.90 15.49 2.39
C TYR A 239 -17.91 14.87 1.40
N TYR A 240 -17.19 13.83 1.80
CA TYR A 240 -16.20 13.19 0.92
C TYR A 240 -16.86 12.44 -0.23
N LYS A 241 -18.02 11.83 0.00
CA LYS A 241 -18.82 11.22 -1.05
C LYS A 241 -19.29 12.26 -2.08
N MET A 242 -19.76 13.42 -1.63
CA MET A 242 -20.17 14.52 -2.52
C MET A 242 -18.99 14.99 -3.40
N LEU A 243 -17.78 15.08 -2.84
CA LEU A 243 -16.59 15.43 -3.62
C LEU A 243 -16.24 14.36 -4.66
N GLU A 244 -16.29 13.08 -4.29
CA GLU A 244 -15.98 11.96 -5.20
C GLU A 244 -16.99 11.85 -6.33
N ASP A 245 -18.29 12.02 -6.04
CA ASP A 245 -19.34 11.97 -7.04
C ASP A 245 -19.41 13.24 -7.92
N GLY A 246 -18.83 14.35 -7.44
CA GLY A 246 -18.87 15.67 -8.07
C GLY A 246 -17.50 16.20 -8.50
N LEU A 247 -16.99 17.19 -7.75
CA LEU A 247 -15.80 18.00 -8.10
C LEU A 247 -14.53 17.15 -8.32
N LEU A 248 -14.39 16.03 -7.63
CA LEU A 248 -13.24 15.15 -7.72
C LEU A 248 -13.55 13.82 -8.43
N ASN A 249 -14.67 13.74 -9.15
CA ASN A 249 -14.97 12.56 -9.96
C ASN A 249 -13.94 12.44 -11.08
N LYS A 250 -13.25 11.29 -11.15
CA LYS A 250 -12.19 11.07 -12.14
C LYS A 250 -11.15 12.18 -12.23
N TYR A 251 -10.79 12.79 -11.12
CA TYR A 251 -9.82 13.90 -11.05
C TYR A 251 -8.52 13.64 -11.83
N TRP A 252 -8.12 12.36 -11.99
CA TRP A 252 -6.92 11.96 -12.73
C TRP A 252 -7.00 12.24 -14.23
N GLU A 253 -8.19 12.48 -14.77
CA GLU A 253 -8.42 12.86 -16.17
C GLU A 253 -8.42 14.38 -16.37
N TYR A 254 -8.52 15.17 -15.28
CA TYR A 254 -8.69 16.63 -15.37
C TYR A 254 -7.47 17.29 -16.00
N ASN A 255 -7.68 17.82 -17.24
CA ASN A 255 -6.67 18.50 -18.03
C ASN A 255 -5.41 17.68 -18.28
N ALA A 256 -5.52 16.35 -18.40
CA ALA A 256 -4.38 15.44 -18.56
C ALA A 256 -3.52 15.74 -19.81
N ALA A 257 -4.06 16.45 -20.79
CA ALA A 257 -3.35 16.86 -22.01
C ALA A 257 -2.56 18.18 -21.85
N ASP A 258 -2.74 18.93 -20.75
CA ASP A 258 -2.09 20.22 -20.52
C ASP A 258 -1.34 20.23 -19.19
N ARG A 259 -0.02 20.20 -19.24
CA ARG A 259 0.85 20.16 -18.05
C ARG A 259 0.66 21.35 -17.11
N GLU A 260 0.21 22.53 -17.62
CA GLU A 260 0.05 23.73 -16.81
C GLU A 260 -1.20 23.67 -15.92
N THR A 261 -2.20 22.95 -16.34
CA THR A 261 -3.49 22.84 -15.64
C THR A 261 -3.81 21.40 -15.19
N TYR A 262 -2.94 20.44 -15.50
CA TYR A 262 -3.13 19.03 -15.09
C TYR A 262 -3.30 18.91 -13.58
N TYR A 263 -4.31 18.20 -13.15
CA TYR A 263 -4.69 18.09 -11.74
C TYR A 263 -3.54 17.62 -10.83
N PHE A 264 -2.75 16.63 -11.26
CA PHE A 264 -1.62 16.11 -10.48
C PHE A 264 -0.51 17.13 -10.26
N ARG A 265 -0.33 18.11 -11.15
CA ARG A 265 0.60 19.22 -10.91
C ARG A 265 0.30 19.90 -9.58
N GLY A 266 -0.99 20.18 -9.30
CA GLY A 266 -1.42 20.77 -8.03
C GLY A 266 -1.17 19.84 -6.84
N MET A 267 -1.35 18.54 -6.98
CA MET A 267 -1.04 17.57 -5.93
C MET A 267 0.44 17.58 -5.56
N TYR A 268 1.34 17.56 -6.54
CA TYR A 268 2.79 17.61 -6.31
C TYR A 268 3.23 18.95 -5.69
N LEU A 269 2.65 20.07 -6.11
CA LEU A 269 2.94 21.37 -5.53
C LEU A 269 2.53 21.45 -4.05
N ARG A 270 1.44 20.81 -3.63
CA ARG A 270 1.05 20.71 -2.22
C ARG A 270 2.07 19.91 -1.39
N VAL A 271 2.61 18.82 -1.95
CA VAL A 271 3.71 18.08 -1.28
C VAL A 271 4.94 18.97 -1.12
N LEU A 272 5.33 19.70 -2.18
CA LEU A 272 6.47 20.63 -2.10
C LEU A 272 6.24 21.72 -1.06
N ARG A 273 5.03 22.30 -0.99
CA ARG A 273 4.66 23.31 0.02
C ARG A 273 4.73 22.74 1.45
N ALA A 274 4.37 21.49 1.64
CA ALA A 274 4.46 20.82 2.94
C ALA A 274 5.91 20.61 3.42
N ILE A 275 6.87 20.53 2.49
CA ILE A 275 8.30 20.35 2.78
C ILE A 275 8.97 21.68 3.14
N GLU A 276 8.51 22.81 2.63
CA GLU A 276 9.01 24.16 2.94
C GLU A 276 8.71 24.57 4.39
#